data_b481084a6d2819f351b1cdfab3722ffd
#
_entry.id   b481084a6d2819f351b1cdfab3722ffd
#
_cell.length_a   1.000
_cell.length_b   1.000
_cell.length_c   1.000
_cell.angle_alpha   90.00
_cell.angle_beta   90.00
_cell.angle_gamma   90.00
#
_symmetry.space_group_name_H-M   'P 1'
#
loop_
_entity.id
_entity.type
_entity.pdbx_description
1 polymer ?
#
loop_
_entity_poly.entity_id
_entity_poly.type
_entity_poly.pdbx_seq_one_letter_code
_entity_poly.pdbx_strand_id
1 'polypeptide(L)'
;MPTRNDICQAIDSYVSFLGSHDVDRLVALFSEDAVQHEPLGVRSYRGIEEIRRFDTENAKVDFTVTRLSPITVVGRFAATQLRVSVPGMPDFVATDLFEFDDDCKIVSLRVLPDPEAAADGSGSA
;
A
#
# COMPACT_ATOMS: atom_id res chain seq x y z
N MET A 1 -7.97 15.18 13.66
CA MET A 1 -7.72 14.69 12.28
C MET A 1 -6.25 14.89 11.96
N PRO A 2 -5.58 13.92 11.33
CA PRO A 2 -4.17 14.08 10.97
C PRO A 2 -3.99 15.19 9.93
N THR A 3 -2.83 15.82 9.95
CA THR A 3 -2.49 16.84 8.95
C THR A 3 -2.07 16.15 7.65
N ARG A 4 -2.07 16.93 6.56
CA ARG A 4 -1.52 16.45 5.29
C ARG A 4 -0.09 15.92 5.45
N ASN A 5 0.74 16.64 6.22
CA ASN A 5 2.12 16.23 6.45
C ASN A 5 2.21 14.90 7.20
N ASP A 6 1.36 14.69 8.21
CA ASP A 6 1.30 13.42 8.95
C ASP A 6 0.96 12.27 8.00
N ILE A 7 -0.03 12.46 7.14
CA ILE A 7 -0.47 11.45 6.18
C ILE A 7 0.63 11.14 5.16
N CYS A 8 1.28 12.16 4.61
CA CYS A 8 2.38 11.95 3.66
C CYS A 8 3.53 11.20 4.30
N GLN A 9 3.88 11.52 5.55
CA GLN A 9 4.94 10.80 6.29
C GLN A 9 4.54 9.34 6.53
N ALA A 10 3.28 9.09 6.88
CA ALA A 10 2.79 7.73 7.09
C ALA A 10 2.87 6.90 5.80
N ILE A 11 2.51 7.48 4.67
CA ILE A 11 2.59 6.79 3.38
C ILE A 11 4.05 6.55 2.97
N ASP A 12 4.94 7.53 3.18
CA ASP A 12 6.37 7.33 2.90
C ASP A 12 6.94 6.19 3.77
N SER A 13 6.53 6.11 5.04
CA SER A 13 6.90 5.00 5.92
C SER A 13 6.35 3.68 5.40
N TYR A 14 5.09 3.67 4.97
CA TYR A 14 4.46 2.47 4.40
C TYR A 14 5.28 1.94 3.21
N VAL A 15 5.60 2.80 2.26
CA VAL A 15 6.37 2.41 1.07
C VAL A 15 7.76 1.90 1.46
N SER A 16 8.41 2.58 2.40
CA SER A 16 9.75 2.20 2.89
C SER A 16 9.73 0.82 3.56
N PHE A 17 8.79 0.58 4.48
CA PHE A 17 8.73 -0.68 5.21
C PHE A 17 8.25 -1.83 4.32
N LEU A 18 7.35 -1.55 3.38
CA LEU A 18 6.94 -2.54 2.39
C LEU A 18 8.13 -2.96 1.53
N GLY A 19 8.88 -2.01 1.02
CA GLY A 19 10.04 -2.27 0.17
C GLY A 19 11.20 -2.94 0.88
N SER A 20 11.39 -2.68 2.19
CA SER A 20 12.42 -3.34 3.00
C SER A 20 11.95 -4.68 3.58
N HIS A 21 10.71 -5.07 3.34
CA HIS A 21 10.11 -6.31 3.84
C HIS A 21 10.10 -6.37 5.39
N ASP A 22 9.97 -5.20 6.02
CA ASP A 22 9.92 -5.06 7.48
C ASP A 22 8.48 -5.19 7.96
N VAL A 23 8.02 -6.43 8.15
CA VAL A 23 6.62 -6.72 8.46
C VAL A 23 6.19 -6.08 9.78
N ASP A 24 7.03 -6.13 10.81
CA ASP A 24 6.65 -5.58 12.12
C ASP A 24 6.40 -4.08 12.07
N ARG A 25 7.27 -3.32 11.41
CA ARG A 25 7.10 -1.88 11.27
C ARG A 25 5.96 -1.53 10.32
N LEU A 26 5.78 -2.32 9.27
CA LEU A 26 4.68 -2.13 8.33
C LEU A 26 3.33 -2.28 9.05
N VAL A 27 3.15 -3.36 9.78
CA VAL A 27 1.90 -3.64 10.50
C VAL A 27 1.62 -2.60 11.59
N ALA A 28 2.68 -2.04 12.20
CA ALA A 28 2.53 -1.00 13.22
C ALA A 28 1.92 0.29 12.69
N LEU A 29 1.86 0.49 11.37
CA LEU A 29 1.20 1.66 10.76
C LEU A 29 -0.32 1.53 10.72
N PHE A 30 -0.87 0.34 10.97
CA PHE A 30 -2.30 0.07 10.87
C PHE A 30 -2.98 0.14 12.24
N SER A 31 -4.26 0.53 12.24
CA SER A 31 -5.10 0.38 13.43
C SER A 31 -5.40 -1.10 13.66
N GLU A 32 -5.79 -1.43 14.91
CA GLU A 32 -5.97 -2.81 15.34
C GLU A 32 -7.01 -3.57 14.52
N ASP A 33 -8.08 -2.87 14.12
CA ASP A 33 -9.20 -3.44 13.36
C ASP A 33 -9.22 -2.96 11.91
N ALA A 34 -8.08 -2.56 11.37
CA ALA A 34 -7.96 -2.12 9.98
C ALA A 34 -8.38 -3.22 9.00
N VAL A 35 -8.80 -2.79 7.82
CA VAL A 35 -9.14 -3.70 6.72
C VAL A 35 -8.26 -3.37 5.52
N GLN A 36 -7.63 -4.38 4.95
CA GLN A 36 -6.85 -4.27 3.72
C GLN A 36 -7.52 -5.06 2.62
N HIS A 37 -7.83 -4.38 1.51
CA HIS A 37 -8.39 -4.99 0.31
C HIS A 37 -7.29 -5.10 -0.74
N GLU A 38 -6.88 -6.33 -1.06
CA GLU A 38 -5.78 -6.57 -2.00
C GLU A 38 -5.92 -7.93 -2.67
N PRO A 39 -6.29 -8.01 -3.94
CA PRO A 39 -6.77 -6.89 -4.77
C PRO A 39 -8.17 -6.43 -4.32
N LEU A 40 -8.45 -5.15 -4.50
CA LEU A 40 -9.76 -4.59 -4.20
C LEU A 40 -10.85 -5.35 -4.97
N GLY A 41 -11.90 -5.75 -4.25
CA GLY A 41 -13.01 -6.51 -4.84
C GLY A 41 -12.75 -8.01 -4.97
N VAL A 42 -11.56 -8.50 -4.63
CA VAL A 42 -11.18 -9.92 -4.74
C VAL A 42 -10.92 -10.51 -3.36
N ARG A 43 -10.03 -9.88 -2.57
CA ARG A 43 -9.69 -10.35 -1.22
C ARG A 43 -9.67 -9.23 -0.23
N SER A 44 -10.03 -9.56 1.02
CA SER A 44 -9.95 -8.64 2.16
C SER A 44 -9.30 -9.34 3.34
N TYR A 45 -8.50 -8.58 4.08
CA TYR A 45 -7.82 -9.01 5.29
C TYR A 45 -8.30 -8.10 6.42
N ARG A 46 -8.92 -8.67 7.45
CA ARG A 46 -9.57 -7.92 8.52
C ARG A 46 -8.83 -8.05 9.82
N GLY A 47 -8.39 -6.92 10.37
CA GLY A 47 -7.64 -6.86 11.60
C GLY A 47 -6.15 -7.12 11.42
N ILE A 48 -5.37 -6.73 12.41
CA ILE A 48 -3.92 -6.77 12.36
C ILE A 48 -3.38 -8.19 12.16
N GLU A 49 -4.02 -9.21 12.73
CA GLU A 49 -3.53 -10.58 12.60
C GLU A 49 -3.61 -11.08 11.16
N GLU A 50 -4.72 -10.82 10.48
CA GLU A 50 -4.87 -11.21 9.07
C GLU A 50 -3.94 -10.40 8.16
N ILE A 51 -3.83 -9.09 8.42
CA ILE A 51 -2.92 -8.22 7.67
C ILE A 51 -1.47 -8.68 7.85
N ARG A 52 -1.06 -8.99 9.09
CA ARG A 52 0.29 -9.50 9.36
C ARG A 52 0.56 -10.81 8.62
N ARG A 53 -0.41 -11.70 8.59
CA ARG A 53 -0.27 -12.98 7.87
C ARG A 53 -0.07 -12.75 6.39
N PHE A 54 -0.86 -11.86 5.80
CA PHE A 54 -0.71 -11.47 4.40
C PHE A 54 0.66 -10.85 4.14
N ASP A 55 1.06 -9.87 4.95
CA ASP A 55 2.34 -9.17 4.76
C ASP A 55 3.54 -10.12 4.95
N THR A 56 3.44 -11.08 5.86
CA THR A 56 4.48 -12.07 6.09
C THR A 56 4.67 -12.96 4.86
N GLU A 57 3.56 -13.42 4.25
CA GLU A 57 3.63 -14.21 3.02
C GLU A 57 4.14 -13.37 1.86
N ASN A 58 3.66 -12.13 1.75
CA ASN A 58 4.06 -11.22 0.68
C ASN A 58 5.56 -10.89 0.76
N ALA A 59 6.10 -10.76 1.97
CA ALA A 59 7.52 -10.45 2.18
C ALA A 59 8.47 -11.57 1.72
N LYS A 60 7.95 -12.77 1.46
CA LYS A 60 8.76 -13.87 0.91
C LYS A 60 9.02 -13.71 -0.58
N VAL A 61 8.26 -12.85 -1.26
CA VAL A 61 8.46 -12.53 -2.67
C VAL A 61 9.53 -11.45 -2.76
N ASP A 62 10.50 -11.63 -3.65
CA ASP A 62 11.60 -10.68 -3.83
C ASP A 62 11.15 -9.54 -4.76
N PHE A 63 10.24 -8.70 -4.26
CA PHE A 63 9.75 -7.54 -4.98
C PHE A 63 10.40 -6.26 -4.47
N THR A 64 10.39 -5.23 -5.32
CA THR A 64 10.72 -3.85 -4.92
C THR A 64 9.57 -2.93 -5.27
N VAL A 65 9.42 -1.85 -4.53
CA VAL A 65 8.40 -0.83 -4.77
C VAL A 65 9.00 0.55 -4.71
N THR A 66 8.52 1.42 -5.60
CA THR A 66 8.86 2.85 -5.58
C THR A 66 7.60 3.65 -5.88
N ARG A 67 7.51 4.85 -5.31
CA ARG A 67 6.36 5.71 -5.57
C ARG A 67 6.49 6.34 -6.97
N LEU A 68 5.41 6.24 -7.77
CA LEU A 68 5.36 6.77 -9.14
C LEU A 68 4.71 8.13 -9.24
N SER A 69 3.78 8.45 -8.34
CA SER A 69 2.97 9.66 -8.43
C SER A 69 3.06 10.46 -7.13
N PRO A 70 2.67 11.74 -7.16
CA PRO A 70 2.47 12.48 -5.92
C PRO A 70 1.44 11.78 -5.03
N ILE A 71 1.52 12.06 -3.75
CA ILE A 71 0.48 11.64 -2.81
C ILE A 71 -0.63 12.70 -2.86
N THR A 72 -1.84 12.28 -3.22
CA THR A 72 -3.01 13.16 -3.17
C THR A 72 -3.74 12.94 -1.85
N VAL A 73 -4.15 14.02 -1.18
CA VAL A 73 -4.77 13.96 0.14
C VAL A 73 -6.04 14.80 0.14
N VAL A 74 -7.14 14.20 0.60
CA VAL A 74 -8.39 14.90 0.88
C VAL A 74 -8.89 14.46 2.26
N GLY A 75 -8.84 15.36 3.24
CA GLY A 75 -9.22 15.03 4.60
C GLY A 75 -8.36 13.92 5.18
N ARG A 76 -8.99 12.81 5.55
CA ARG A 76 -8.29 11.61 6.07
C ARG A 76 -8.05 10.53 5.02
N PHE A 77 -8.30 10.86 3.76
CA PHE A 77 -8.10 9.95 2.63
C PHE A 77 -6.88 10.36 1.82
N ALA A 78 -6.16 9.39 1.31
CA ALA A 78 -5.02 9.67 0.45
C ALA A 78 -4.80 8.54 -0.55
N ALA A 79 -4.20 8.89 -1.69
CA ALA A 79 -3.89 7.91 -2.73
C ALA A 79 -2.53 8.21 -3.35
N THR A 80 -1.89 7.15 -3.81
CA THR A 80 -0.67 7.25 -4.61
C THR A 80 -0.55 6.01 -5.49
N GLN A 81 0.32 6.07 -6.48
CA GLN A 81 0.64 4.92 -7.32
C GLN A 81 2.06 4.45 -7.05
N LEU A 82 2.24 3.16 -7.04
CA LEU A 82 3.52 2.51 -6.84
C LEU A 82 3.93 1.76 -8.10
N ARG A 83 5.23 1.82 -8.40
CA ARG A 83 5.85 0.88 -9.34
C ARG A 83 6.19 -0.37 -8.54
N VAL A 84 5.78 -1.52 -9.05
CA VAL A 84 6.10 -2.82 -8.45
C VAL A 84 7.01 -3.57 -9.42
N SER A 85 8.15 -4.03 -8.92
CA SER A 85 9.10 -4.83 -9.69
C SER A 85 9.21 -6.20 -9.04
N VAL A 86 8.89 -7.24 -9.80
CA VAL A 86 8.99 -8.64 -9.37
C VAL A 86 9.91 -9.37 -10.33
N PRO A 87 10.89 -10.16 -9.83
CA PRO A 87 11.78 -10.90 -10.73
C PRO A 87 11.00 -11.78 -11.70
N GLY A 88 11.38 -11.73 -12.99
CA GLY A 88 10.79 -12.56 -14.03
C GLY A 88 9.53 -11.99 -14.68
N MET A 89 9.11 -10.79 -14.30
CA MET A 89 7.97 -10.14 -14.97
C MET A 89 8.23 -8.64 -15.16
N PRO A 90 7.58 -8.00 -16.15
CA PRO A 90 7.70 -6.56 -16.33
C PRO A 90 7.20 -5.77 -15.11
N ASP A 91 7.79 -4.61 -14.87
CA ASP A 91 7.30 -3.69 -13.85
C ASP A 91 5.87 -3.28 -14.15
N PHE A 92 5.07 -3.15 -13.10
CA PHE A 92 3.67 -2.78 -13.24
C PHE A 92 3.27 -1.76 -12.18
N VAL A 93 2.02 -1.31 -12.24
CA VAL A 93 1.48 -0.27 -11.35
C VAL A 93 0.50 -0.86 -10.37
N ALA A 94 0.61 -0.45 -9.11
CA ALA A 94 -0.43 -0.65 -8.11
C ALA A 94 -0.92 0.73 -7.65
N THR A 95 -2.23 0.91 -7.55
CA THR A 95 -2.83 2.12 -6.99
C THR A 95 -3.29 1.82 -5.57
N ASP A 96 -2.79 2.60 -4.62
CA ASP A 96 -3.10 2.43 -3.21
C ASP A 96 -3.96 3.59 -2.72
N LEU A 97 -5.09 3.27 -2.09
CA LEU A 97 -6.03 4.21 -1.52
C LEU A 97 -6.10 3.97 -0.01
N PHE A 98 -5.75 5.00 0.77
CA PHE A 98 -5.66 4.93 2.23
C PHE A 98 -6.74 5.74 2.91
N GLU A 99 -7.20 5.26 4.05
CA GLU A 99 -7.99 6.03 5.01
C GLU A 99 -7.29 5.96 6.36
N PHE A 100 -7.19 7.12 7.06
CA PHE A 100 -6.51 7.24 8.35
C PHE A 100 -7.48 7.62 9.46
N ASP A 101 -7.18 7.18 10.69
CA ASP A 101 -7.90 7.63 11.88
C ASP A 101 -7.25 8.90 12.48
N ASP A 102 -7.77 9.36 13.62
CA ASP A 102 -7.28 10.58 14.26
C ASP A 102 -5.85 10.43 14.79
N ASP A 103 -5.39 9.21 15.03
CA ASP A 103 -4.01 8.92 15.44
C ASP A 103 -3.08 8.68 14.25
N CYS A 104 -3.55 8.97 13.05
CA CYS A 104 -2.82 8.75 11.79
C CYS A 104 -2.45 7.28 11.57
N LYS A 105 -3.28 6.36 12.05
CA LYS A 105 -3.17 4.94 11.73
C LYS A 105 -4.02 4.61 10.53
N ILE A 106 -3.56 3.67 9.71
CA ILE A 106 -4.33 3.21 8.53
C ILE A 106 -5.51 2.37 9.03
N VAL A 107 -6.73 2.80 8.73
CA VAL A 107 -7.94 2.03 9.05
C VAL A 107 -8.48 1.28 7.86
N SER A 108 -8.13 1.73 6.65
CA SER A 108 -8.51 1.04 5.41
C SER A 108 -7.43 1.28 4.37
N LEU A 109 -7.04 0.21 3.70
CA LEU A 109 -6.13 0.25 2.56
C LEU A 109 -6.76 -0.56 1.44
N ARG A 110 -6.94 0.08 0.29
CA ARG A 110 -7.48 -0.56 -0.91
C ARG A 110 -6.41 -0.53 -1.99
N VAL A 111 -6.02 -1.69 -2.46
CA VAL A 111 -4.93 -1.84 -3.42
C VAL A 111 -5.46 -2.42 -4.72
N LEU A 112 -5.14 -1.74 -5.82
CA LEU A 112 -5.43 -2.20 -7.18
C LEU A 112 -4.10 -2.51 -7.87
N PRO A 113 -3.55 -3.72 -7.68
CA PRO A 113 -2.36 -4.12 -8.42
C PRO A 113 -2.78 -4.58 -9.82
N ASP A 114 -2.22 -3.97 -10.85
CA ASP A 114 -2.58 -4.29 -12.23
C ASP A 114 -1.32 -4.69 -13.00
N PRO A 115 -1.04 -6.02 -13.14
CA PRO A 115 0.14 -6.49 -13.86
C PRO A 115 0.17 -6.11 -15.34
N GLU A 116 -0.97 -5.67 -15.90
CA GLU A 116 -1.05 -5.24 -17.28
C GLU A 116 -0.88 -3.73 -17.45
N ALA A 117 -0.86 -2.97 -16.35
CA ALA A 117 -0.61 -1.52 -16.38
C ALA A 117 0.90 -1.29 -16.32
N ALA A 118 1.49 -1.00 -17.47
CA ALA A 118 2.92 -0.77 -17.58
C ALA A 118 3.34 0.50 -16.83
N ALA A 119 4.44 0.41 -16.10
CA ALA A 119 4.91 1.48 -15.23
C ALA A 119 5.42 2.71 -15.98
N ASP A 120 5.64 2.62 -17.29
CA ASP A 120 6.04 3.75 -18.14
C ASP A 120 4.85 4.54 -18.72
N GLY A 121 3.62 4.17 -18.30
CA GLY A 121 2.39 4.80 -18.81
C GLY A 121 1.93 4.26 -20.15
N SER A 122 2.68 3.37 -20.80
CA SER A 122 2.20 2.63 -21.96
C SER A 122 1.37 1.45 -21.43
N GLY A 123 0.25 1.21 -22.00
CA GLY A 123 -0.58 0.09 -21.58
C GLY A 123 -1.42 -0.35 -22.75
N SER A 124 -1.89 -1.59 -22.69
CA SER A 124 -2.92 -2.01 -23.62
C SER A 124 -4.23 -1.34 -23.20
N ALA A 125 -4.84 -0.70 -24.11
CA ALA A 125 -6.16 -0.15 -23.91
C ALA A 125 -7.20 -1.25 -23.67
#